data_599440b6de437b0b22d385db44d05e53
#
_entry.id   599440b6de437b0b22d385db44d05e53
#
_cell.length_a   1.000
_cell.length_b   1.000
_cell.length_c   1.000
_cell.angle_alpha   90.00
_cell.angle_beta   90.00
_cell.angle_gamma   90.00
#
_symmetry.space_group_name_H-M   'P 1'
#
loop_
_entity.id
_entity.type
_entity.pdbx_description
1 polymer ?
#
loop_
_entity_poly.entity_id
_entity_poly.type
_entity_poly.pdbx_seq_one_letter_code
_entity_poly.pdbx_strand_id
1 'polypeptide(L)'
;MDEGSTGWFQEHVNPSLYQMVAIQREVYSRKTRFQTVRVLDTIPFGRCLILDGKTQSAEADEFVYHEALVHPAMISHPNPAKVFIAGGGEGATLREVLAHATVKQVVMVDLDAEVVEICRRFLPHHHRGAFDDPRLEDPGGQVVLRPFGFHR
;
A
#
# COMPACT_ATOMS: atom_id res chain seq x y z
N MET A 1 14.99 26.33 -8.17
CA MET A 1 13.76 25.70 -7.63
C MET A 1 12.93 25.35 -8.84
N ASP A 2 12.62 24.05 -9.01
CA ASP A 2 11.77 23.63 -10.13
C ASP A 2 10.40 24.32 -10.01
N GLU A 3 9.89 24.81 -11.13
CA GLU A 3 8.58 25.41 -11.22
C GLU A 3 7.53 24.38 -10.78
N GLY A 4 6.93 24.57 -9.60
CA GLY A 4 5.89 23.71 -9.04
C GLY A 4 6.18 23.03 -7.72
N SER A 5 7.43 23.09 -7.21
CA SER A 5 7.74 22.53 -5.89
C SER A 5 7.28 23.45 -4.77
N THR A 6 6.51 22.92 -3.81
CA THR A 6 6.10 23.62 -2.58
C THR A 6 7.01 23.31 -1.39
N GLY A 7 7.96 22.38 -1.54
CA GLY A 7 8.87 21.97 -0.47
C GLY A 7 9.57 20.64 -0.76
N TRP A 8 10.20 20.11 0.27
CA TRP A 8 10.95 18.86 0.20
C TRP A 8 10.47 17.89 1.27
N PHE A 9 10.23 16.65 0.87
CA PHE A 9 10.10 15.53 1.80
C PHE A 9 11.49 14.93 2.01
N GLN A 10 11.89 14.82 3.27
CA GLN A 10 13.15 14.23 3.67
C GLN A 10 12.89 12.90 4.36
N GLU A 11 13.42 11.83 3.77
CA GLU A 11 13.39 10.50 4.35
C GLU A 11 14.76 10.14 4.93
N HIS A 12 14.79 9.77 6.19
CA HIS A 12 15.97 9.25 6.85
C HIS A 12 16.10 7.75 6.56
N VAL A 13 16.90 7.37 5.59
CA VAL A 13 17.07 5.97 5.16
C VAL A 13 17.85 5.17 6.21
N ASN A 14 19.00 5.71 6.66
CA ASN A 14 19.81 5.16 7.74
C ASN A 14 20.60 6.28 8.43
N PRO A 15 21.34 6.04 9.55
CA PRO A 15 22.05 7.09 10.28
C PRO A 15 22.98 7.98 9.45
N SER A 16 23.40 7.53 8.28
CA SER A 16 24.34 8.25 7.42
C SER A 16 23.73 8.64 6.06
N LEU A 17 22.45 8.37 5.82
CA LEU A 17 21.81 8.60 4.51
C LEU A 17 20.44 9.19 4.64
N TYR A 18 20.23 10.32 3.99
CA TYR A 18 18.94 10.95 3.76
C TYR A 18 18.62 10.95 2.27
N GLN A 19 17.38 10.68 1.94
CA GLN A 19 16.81 10.90 0.62
C GLN A 19 15.90 12.13 0.67
N MET A 20 16.00 13.00 -0.32
CA MET A 20 15.14 14.18 -0.44
C MET A 20 14.36 14.13 -1.74
N VAL A 21 13.05 14.34 -1.65
CA VAL A 21 12.14 14.32 -2.78
C VAL A 21 11.36 15.63 -2.81
N ALA A 22 11.36 16.29 -3.98
CA ALA A 22 10.58 17.51 -4.19
C ALA A 22 9.08 17.18 -4.17
N ILE A 23 8.33 17.86 -3.32
CA ILE A 23 6.88 17.69 -3.20
C ILE A 23 6.15 18.81 -3.93
N GLN A 24 5.10 18.45 -4.63
CA GLN A 24 4.17 19.38 -5.23
C GLN A 24 3.07 19.78 -4.25
N ARG A 25 2.58 18.78 -3.46
CA ARG A 25 1.48 18.98 -2.52
C ARG A 25 1.41 17.88 -1.48
N GLU A 26 1.07 18.24 -0.24
CA GLU A 26 0.57 17.28 0.75
C GLU A 26 -0.94 17.12 0.54
N VAL A 27 -1.37 15.91 0.16
CA VAL A 27 -2.78 15.58 -0.12
C VAL A 27 -3.52 15.24 1.16
N TYR A 28 -2.83 14.53 2.05
CA TYR A 28 -3.40 14.07 3.32
C TYR A 28 -2.30 13.83 4.35
N SER A 29 -2.63 14.11 5.63
CA SER A 29 -1.74 13.82 6.75
C SER A 29 -2.56 13.55 8.01
N ARG A 30 -2.27 12.45 8.69
CA ARG A 30 -2.92 12.08 9.95
C ARG A 30 -2.04 11.13 10.77
N LYS A 31 -2.18 11.20 12.08
CA LYS A 31 -1.70 10.16 13.00
C LYS A 31 -2.87 9.24 13.33
N THR A 32 -2.73 7.97 13.01
CA THR A 32 -3.64 6.90 13.42
C THR A 32 -3.26 6.39 14.82
N ARG A 33 -3.93 5.35 15.28
CA ARG A 33 -3.53 4.67 16.52
C ARG A 33 -2.13 4.04 16.42
N PHE A 34 -1.70 3.64 15.23
CA PHE A 34 -0.50 2.83 15.03
C PHE A 34 0.66 3.62 14.44
N GLN A 35 0.39 4.60 13.58
CA GLN A 35 1.42 5.24 12.77
C GLN A 35 0.99 6.62 12.26
N THR A 36 1.95 7.38 11.79
CA THR A 36 1.68 8.62 11.05
C THR A 36 1.54 8.30 9.56
N VAL A 37 0.44 8.72 8.96
CA VAL A 37 0.14 8.50 7.55
C VAL A 37 0.20 9.83 6.82
N ARG A 38 0.94 9.88 5.72
CA ARG A 38 0.91 11.02 4.79
C ARG A 38 0.72 10.50 3.36
N VAL A 39 -0.01 11.26 2.57
CA VAL A 39 -0.11 11.07 1.12
C VAL A 39 0.43 12.33 0.48
N LEU A 40 1.48 12.17 -0.31
CA LEU A 40 2.18 13.28 -0.96
C LEU A 40 2.07 13.14 -2.48
N ASP A 41 1.80 14.24 -3.17
CA ASP A 41 2.08 14.34 -4.60
C ASP A 41 3.52 14.84 -4.74
N THR A 42 4.40 14.01 -5.30
CA THR A 42 5.81 14.31 -5.53
C THR A 42 6.04 14.62 -7.00
N ILE A 43 7.10 15.41 -7.30
CA ILE A 43 7.44 15.73 -8.70
C ILE A 43 7.97 14.49 -9.44
N PRO A 44 8.97 13.74 -8.90
CA PRO A 44 9.56 12.64 -9.66
C PRO A 44 8.75 11.33 -9.65
N PHE A 45 7.92 11.09 -8.61
CA PHE A 45 7.30 9.76 -8.39
C PHE A 45 5.78 9.77 -8.38
N GLY A 46 5.14 10.93 -8.65
CA GLY A 46 3.69 11.05 -8.54
C GLY A 46 3.21 10.92 -7.09
N ARG A 47 2.08 10.26 -6.91
CA ARG A 47 1.47 10.09 -5.58
C ARG A 47 2.16 8.99 -4.78
N CYS A 48 2.57 9.34 -3.56
CA CYS A 48 3.31 8.46 -2.65
C CYS A 48 2.54 8.25 -1.33
N LEU A 49 2.60 7.03 -0.82
CA LEU A 49 2.22 6.69 0.55
C LEU A 49 3.44 6.74 1.45
N ILE A 50 3.32 7.51 2.54
CA ILE A 50 4.37 7.65 3.54
C ILE A 50 3.83 7.20 4.88
N LEU A 51 4.47 6.22 5.52
CA LEU A 51 4.15 5.75 6.87
C LEU A 51 5.34 5.98 7.79
N ASP A 52 5.12 6.66 8.92
CA ASP A 52 6.15 7.04 9.89
C ASP A 52 7.39 7.68 9.26
N GLY A 53 7.18 8.54 8.25
CA GLY A 53 8.25 9.23 7.54
C GLY A 53 9.05 8.35 6.57
N LYS A 54 8.54 7.14 6.25
CA LYS A 54 9.12 6.22 5.27
C LYS A 54 8.22 6.06 4.07
N THR A 55 8.77 6.21 2.88
CA THR A 55 8.07 5.92 1.63
C THR A 55 7.76 4.42 1.55
N GLN A 56 6.49 4.09 1.41
CA GLN A 56 6.03 2.71 1.26
C GLN A 56 5.88 2.34 -0.21
N SER A 57 5.24 3.21 -0.98
CA SER A 57 5.05 3.03 -2.41
C SER A 57 4.84 4.36 -3.11
N ALA A 58 5.10 4.39 -4.40
CA ALA A 58 4.92 5.55 -5.26
C ALA A 58 4.25 5.16 -6.58
N GLU A 59 3.39 6.02 -7.09
CA GLU A 59 2.58 5.78 -8.28
C GLU A 59 3.43 5.40 -9.51
N ALA A 60 4.63 5.98 -9.62
CA ALA A 60 5.49 5.79 -10.78
C ALA A 60 6.12 4.39 -10.87
N ASP A 61 6.36 3.72 -9.74
CA ASP A 61 7.17 2.49 -9.72
C ASP A 61 6.62 1.36 -8.81
N GLU A 62 5.48 1.57 -8.14
CA GLU A 62 4.89 0.58 -7.23
C GLU A 62 4.66 -0.77 -7.89
N PHE A 63 4.33 -0.76 -9.19
CA PHE A 63 4.06 -1.97 -9.96
C PHE A 63 5.28 -2.89 -10.04
N VAL A 64 6.49 -2.35 -10.09
CA VAL A 64 7.73 -3.15 -10.15
C VAL A 64 7.83 -4.04 -8.92
N TYR A 65 7.56 -3.48 -7.75
CA TYR A 65 7.58 -4.22 -6.49
C TYR A 65 6.43 -5.23 -6.41
N HIS A 66 5.20 -4.80 -6.69
CA HIS A 66 4.02 -5.63 -6.48
C HIS A 66 3.92 -6.79 -7.47
N GLU A 67 4.27 -6.57 -8.74
CA GLU A 67 4.37 -7.63 -9.74
C GLU A 67 5.45 -8.65 -9.36
N ALA A 68 6.63 -8.19 -8.95
CA ALA A 68 7.72 -9.07 -8.53
C ALA A 68 7.38 -9.87 -7.25
N LEU A 69 6.60 -9.29 -6.35
CA LEU A 69 6.13 -9.95 -5.13
C LEU A 69 5.10 -11.05 -5.43
N VAL A 70 4.16 -10.78 -6.31
CA VAL A 70 2.96 -11.61 -6.49
C VAL A 70 3.15 -12.65 -7.58
N HIS A 71 3.53 -12.24 -8.78
CA HIS A 71 3.45 -13.13 -9.94
C HIS A 71 4.34 -14.38 -9.87
N PRO A 72 5.59 -14.33 -9.38
CA PRO A 72 6.41 -15.54 -9.28
C PRO A 72 5.77 -16.62 -8.40
N ALA A 73 5.22 -16.23 -7.26
CA ALA A 73 4.54 -17.15 -6.35
C ALA A 73 3.26 -17.73 -6.97
N MET A 74 2.46 -16.86 -7.59
CA MET A 74 1.19 -17.25 -8.22
C MET A 74 1.38 -18.19 -9.40
N ILE A 75 2.41 -17.97 -10.21
CA ILE A 75 2.71 -18.82 -11.38
C ILE A 75 3.32 -20.15 -10.95
N SER A 76 4.12 -20.16 -9.89
CA SER A 76 4.78 -21.38 -9.40
C SER A 76 3.82 -22.35 -8.68
N HIS A 77 2.69 -21.84 -8.18
CA HIS A 77 1.70 -22.68 -7.49
C HIS A 77 0.76 -23.34 -8.50
N PRO A 78 0.52 -24.67 -8.42
CA PRO A 78 -0.28 -25.38 -9.42
C PRO A 78 -1.75 -24.93 -9.48
N ASN A 79 -2.31 -24.45 -8.36
CA ASN A 79 -3.69 -23.93 -8.31
C ASN A 79 -3.85 -22.89 -7.19
N PRO A 80 -3.49 -21.61 -7.41
CA PRO A 80 -3.57 -20.56 -6.40
C PRO A 80 -5.02 -20.02 -6.27
N ALA A 81 -5.97 -20.89 -5.89
CA ALA A 81 -7.37 -20.53 -5.82
C ALA A 81 -7.74 -19.68 -4.58
N LYS A 82 -6.97 -19.83 -3.49
CA LYS A 82 -7.16 -19.09 -2.24
C LYS A 82 -5.85 -18.41 -1.85
N VAL A 83 -5.92 -17.10 -1.60
CA VAL A 83 -4.74 -16.29 -1.28
C VAL A 83 -4.97 -15.54 0.01
N PHE A 84 -3.96 -15.51 0.86
CA PHE A 84 -3.92 -14.69 2.05
C PHE A 84 -2.86 -13.60 1.89
N ILE A 85 -3.24 -12.35 2.17
CA ILE A 85 -2.36 -11.18 2.13
C ILE A 85 -2.20 -10.66 3.56
N ALA A 86 -0.98 -10.67 4.06
CA ALA A 86 -0.63 -10.07 5.35
C ALA A 86 -0.07 -8.66 5.12
N GLY A 87 -0.82 -7.66 5.52
CA GLY A 87 -0.58 -6.25 5.18
C GLY A 87 -1.22 -5.87 3.84
N GLY A 88 -0.64 -4.92 3.14
CA GLY A 88 -1.09 -4.53 1.80
C GLY A 88 -2.25 -3.55 1.78
N GLY A 89 -2.39 -2.73 2.83
CA GLY A 89 -3.48 -1.77 2.99
C GLY A 89 -3.63 -0.74 1.87
N GLU A 90 -2.64 -0.60 1.00
CA GLU A 90 -2.70 0.23 -0.21
C GLU A 90 -3.45 -0.43 -1.38
N GLY A 91 -3.67 -1.77 -1.31
CA GLY A 91 -4.45 -2.52 -2.29
C GLY A 91 -3.72 -2.90 -3.57
N ALA A 92 -2.46 -2.53 -3.76
CA ALA A 92 -1.72 -2.88 -4.97
C ALA A 92 -1.37 -4.38 -5.03
N THR A 93 -0.94 -4.99 -3.90
CA THR A 93 -0.78 -6.45 -3.81
C THR A 93 -2.09 -7.18 -4.11
N LEU A 94 -3.21 -6.68 -3.58
CA LEU A 94 -4.53 -7.24 -3.84
C LEU A 94 -4.87 -7.18 -5.33
N ARG A 95 -4.61 -6.06 -5.99
CA ARG A 95 -4.80 -5.89 -7.44
C ARG A 95 -4.05 -6.95 -8.24
N GLU A 96 -2.76 -7.16 -7.94
CA GLU A 96 -1.94 -8.14 -8.66
C GLU A 96 -2.40 -9.58 -8.41
N VAL A 97 -2.80 -9.91 -7.20
CA VAL A 97 -3.38 -11.22 -6.87
C VAL A 97 -4.66 -11.45 -7.66
N LEU A 98 -5.55 -10.47 -7.71
CA LEU A 98 -6.84 -10.56 -8.41
C LEU A 98 -6.70 -10.57 -9.94
N ALA A 99 -5.56 -10.18 -10.50
CA ALA A 99 -5.27 -10.32 -11.93
C ALA A 99 -5.20 -11.79 -12.38
N HIS A 100 -4.98 -12.74 -11.45
CA HIS A 100 -4.95 -14.16 -11.76
C HIS A 100 -6.35 -14.77 -11.77
N ALA A 101 -6.78 -15.29 -12.92
CA ALA A 101 -8.11 -15.89 -13.10
C ALA A 101 -8.36 -17.17 -12.26
N THR A 102 -7.30 -17.82 -11.80
CA THR A 102 -7.35 -18.98 -10.90
C THR A 102 -7.81 -18.63 -9.49
N VAL A 103 -7.63 -17.39 -9.06
CA VAL A 103 -8.01 -16.91 -7.74
C VAL A 103 -9.53 -16.87 -7.62
N LYS A 104 -10.05 -17.50 -6.56
CA LYS A 104 -11.48 -17.56 -6.23
C LYS A 104 -11.80 -16.82 -4.93
N GLN A 105 -10.81 -16.67 -4.07
CA GLN A 105 -10.98 -16.11 -2.74
C GLN A 105 -9.67 -15.43 -2.30
N VAL A 106 -9.79 -14.23 -1.79
CA VAL A 106 -8.67 -13.50 -1.16
C VAL A 106 -9.09 -13.06 0.23
N VAL A 107 -8.25 -13.31 1.20
CA VAL A 107 -8.35 -12.74 2.55
C VAL A 107 -7.19 -11.79 2.75
N MET A 108 -7.47 -10.53 3.02
CA MET A 108 -6.46 -9.53 3.30
C MET A 108 -6.59 -9.04 4.74
N VAL A 109 -5.49 -8.97 5.46
CA VAL A 109 -5.44 -8.48 6.84
C VAL A 109 -4.37 -7.41 6.97
N ASP A 110 -4.76 -6.23 7.42
CA ASP A 110 -3.84 -5.15 7.73
C ASP A 110 -3.91 -4.78 9.22
N LEU A 111 -2.81 -4.24 9.75
CA LEU A 111 -2.73 -3.81 11.15
C LEU A 111 -3.62 -2.57 11.40
N ASP A 112 -3.75 -1.72 10.39
CA ASP A 112 -4.32 -0.39 10.53
C ASP A 112 -5.46 -0.17 9.51
N ALA A 113 -6.70 -0.38 9.95
CA ALA A 113 -7.88 -0.17 9.13
C ALA A 113 -8.01 1.29 8.63
N GLU A 114 -7.51 2.27 9.41
CA GLU A 114 -7.54 3.66 8.98
C GLU A 114 -6.62 3.88 7.78
N VAL A 115 -5.46 3.18 7.71
CA VAL A 115 -4.58 3.23 6.53
C VAL A 115 -5.29 2.66 5.31
N VAL A 116 -6.00 1.55 5.43
CA VAL A 116 -6.75 0.95 4.33
C VAL A 116 -7.79 1.95 3.76
N GLU A 117 -8.55 2.60 4.64
CA GLU A 117 -9.54 3.59 4.23
C GLU A 117 -8.90 4.84 3.59
N ILE A 118 -7.77 5.29 4.13
CA ILE A 118 -6.99 6.39 3.54
C ILE A 118 -6.50 6.00 2.15
N CYS A 119 -5.93 4.81 1.99
CA CYS A 119 -5.44 4.31 0.72
C CYS A 119 -6.57 4.12 -0.30
N ARG A 120 -7.71 3.54 0.12
CA ARG A 120 -8.91 3.42 -0.72
C ARG A 120 -9.35 4.78 -1.27
N ARG A 121 -9.31 5.81 -0.46
CA ARG A 121 -9.74 7.16 -0.84
C ARG A 121 -8.71 7.92 -1.68
N PHE A 122 -7.44 7.83 -1.32
CA PHE A 122 -6.41 8.73 -1.85
C PHE A 122 -5.41 8.08 -2.81
N LEU A 123 -5.40 6.74 -2.91
CA LEU A 123 -4.48 5.99 -3.78
C LEU A 123 -5.20 5.15 -4.85
N PRO A 124 -6.13 5.73 -5.64
CA PRO A 124 -6.90 4.95 -6.61
C PRO A 124 -6.04 4.30 -7.69
N HIS A 125 -4.87 4.85 -8.02
CA HIS A 125 -3.93 4.26 -8.97
C HIS A 125 -3.30 2.98 -8.47
N HIS A 126 -3.10 2.83 -7.14
CA HIS A 126 -2.53 1.64 -6.54
C HIS A 126 -3.50 0.47 -6.58
N HIS A 127 -4.70 0.64 -6.05
CA HIS A 127 -5.66 -0.47 -5.93
C HIS A 127 -6.54 -0.69 -7.17
N ARG A 128 -6.76 0.33 -8.01
CA ARG A 128 -7.58 0.26 -9.24
C ARG A 128 -8.93 -0.44 -9.07
N GLY A 129 -9.60 -0.19 -7.94
CA GLY A 129 -10.89 -0.81 -7.61
C GLY A 129 -10.81 -2.21 -7.00
N ALA A 130 -9.62 -2.74 -6.73
CA ALA A 130 -9.45 -4.10 -6.19
C ALA A 130 -10.19 -4.36 -4.86
N PHE A 131 -10.39 -3.33 -4.05
CA PHE A 131 -11.15 -3.44 -2.80
C PHE A 131 -12.64 -3.76 -3.01
N ASP A 132 -13.17 -3.57 -4.21
CA ASP A 132 -14.58 -3.81 -4.54
C ASP A 132 -14.78 -5.14 -5.29
N ASP A 133 -13.71 -5.94 -5.46
CA ASP A 133 -13.78 -7.24 -6.13
C ASP A 133 -14.51 -8.26 -5.24
N PRO A 134 -15.53 -8.98 -5.76
CA PRO A 134 -16.31 -9.95 -4.99
C PRO A 134 -15.53 -11.15 -4.48
N ARG A 135 -14.31 -11.38 -4.95
CA ARG A 135 -13.43 -12.44 -4.46
C ARG A 135 -12.68 -12.06 -3.17
N LEU A 136 -12.65 -10.75 -2.85
CA LEU A 136 -12.14 -10.29 -1.56
C LEU A 136 -13.16 -10.64 -0.50
N GLU A 137 -12.82 -11.53 0.40
CA GLU A 137 -13.63 -11.74 1.60
C GLU A 137 -13.46 -10.57 2.55
N ASP A 138 -14.57 -9.89 2.77
CA ASP A 138 -14.73 -9.00 3.90
C ASP A 138 -15.27 -9.82 5.08
N PRO A 139 -14.44 -10.16 6.07
CA PRO A 139 -14.90 -10.90 7.25
C PRO A 139 -15.75 -10.04 8.18
N GLY A 140 -16.72 -9.28 7.60
CA GLY A 140 -17.71 -8.50 8.35
C GLY A 140 -17.40 -7.01 8.45
N GLY A 141 -16.88 -6.38 7.38
CA GLY A 141 -16.62 -4.94 7.32
C GLY A 141 -15.46 -4.48 8.21
N GLN A 142 -14.71 -5.43 8.71
CA GLN A 142 -13.44 -5.19 9.39
C GLN A 142 -12.36 -5.85 8.56
N VAL A 143 -11.48 -5.06 7.99
CA VAL A 143 -10.10 -5.52 7.79
C VAL A 143 -9.71 -6.16 9.11
N VAL A 144 -9.55 -7.50 9.14
CA VAL A 144 -9.47 -8.20 10.42
C VAL A 144 -8.18 -7.84 11.12
N LEU A 145 -8.25 -6.81 11.91
CA LEU A 145 -7.25 -6.49 12.91
C LEU A 145 -7.39 -7.49 14.06
N ARG A 146 -6.96 -8.73 13.86
CA ARG A 146 -6.63 -9.55 15.02
C ARG A 146 -5.22 -9.14 15.45
N PRO A 147 -5.04 -8.54 16.63
CA PRO A 147 -3.72 -8.45 17.19
C PRO A 147 -3.18 -9.88 17.28
N PHE A 148 -2.13 -10.17 16.54
CA PHE A 148 -1.33 -11.36 16.80
C PHE A 148 -0.79 -11.18 18.22
N GLY A 149 -1.45 -11.78 19.20
CA GLY A 149 -0.93 -11.89 20.53
C GLY A 149 0.28 -12.84 20.47
N PHE A 150 1.45 -12.26 20.40
CA PHE A 150 2.64 -12.98 20.84
C PHE A 150 2.49 -13.18 22.35
N HIS A 151 1.97 -14.31 22.76
CA HIS A 151 2.18 -14.78 24.12
C HIS A 151 3.67 -15.06 24.28
N ARG A 152 4.31 -14.29 25.14
CA ARG A 152 5.65 -14.57 25.63
C ARG A 152 5.63 -15.85 26.48
#